data_a063fd809d35542168bbf19ff15cb0c6
#
_entry.id   a063fd809d35542168bbf19ff15cb0c6
#
_cell.length_a   1.000
_cell.length_b   1.000
_cell.length_c   1.000
_cell.angle_alpha   90.00
_cell.angle_beta   90.00
_cell.angle_gamma   90.00
#
_symmetry.space_group_name_H-M   'P 1'
#
loop_
_entity.id
_entity.type
_entity.pdbx_description
1 polymer ?
#
loop_
_entity_poly.entity_id
_entity_poly.type
_entity_poly.pdbx_seq_one_letter_code
_entity_poly.pdbx_strand_id
1 'polypeptide(L)'
;MGIFIVFHSKTGNTHRLALAVAEGVTAAGGEAVLRKVPDAAPPEVIERNERRRQTYRQLQDVPDVQVRELPQADGLVFGSPVHFGNMAAELKQVFDRMGGLWVKRALVGRPAALFCTNETLHCGKEAALLSMIPPILAHGMILVGVPASAEGIDRYGSYYGAVATNEPEEGNLVVARHLGRRITEVARRLGDFHE
;
A
#
# COMPACT_ATOMS: atom_id res chain seq x y z
N MET A 1 7.32 -0.32 -17.06
CA MET A 1 6.23 0.30 -16.28
C MET A 1 6.38 -0.12 -14.83
N GLY A 2 6.76 0.83 -13.99
CA GLY A 2 7.08 0.59 -12.58
C GLY A 2 5.91 0.96 -11.66
N ILE A 3 5.44 -0.01 -10.85
CA ILE A 3 4.44 0.22 -9.81
C ILE A 3 5.13 0.19 -8.46
N PHE A 4 5.15 1.33 -7.76
CA PHE A 4 5.76 1.42 -6.44
C PHE A 4 4.77 1.01 -5.36
N ILE A 5 5.18 0.08 -4.51
CA ILE A 5 4.39 -0.44 -3.39
C ILE A 5 5.04 0.06 -2.11
N VAL A 6 4.48 1.14 -1.57
CA VAL A 6 4.94 1.83 -0.36
C VAL A 6 4.15 1.31 0.83
N PHE A 7 4.81 0.71 1.81
CA PHE A 7 4.09 0.11 2.92
C PHE A 7 4.83 0.22 4.25
N HIS A 8 4.06 0.30 5.34
CA HIS A 8 4.54 0.10 6.70
C HIS A 8 4.10 -1.26 7.23
N SER A 9 4.98 -2.00 7.91
CA SER A 9 4.64 -3.29 8.49
C SER A 9 5.41 -3.53 9.78
N LYS A 10 4.69 -3.69 10.90
CA LYS A 10 5.28 -3.97 12.22
C LYS A 10 5.46 -5.46 12.49
N THR A 11 4.47 -6.28 12.13
CA THR A 11 4.38 -7.70 12.49
C THR A 11 4.29 -8.63 11.28
N GLY A 12 4.60 -8.14 10.08
CA GLY A 12 4.72 -8.93 8.85
C GLY A 12 3.44 -9.01 8.01
N ASN A 13 2.26 -8.82 8.58
CA ASN A 13 1.00 -9.03 7.85
C ASN A 13 0.83 -8.06 6.66
N THR A 14 1.12 -6.78 6.86
CA THR A 14 1.07 -5.78 5.77
C THR A 14 2.11 -6.08 4.69
N HIS A 15 3.30 -6.57 5.07
CA HIS A 15 4.32 -7.02 4.13
C HIS A 15 3.83 -8.19 3.27
N ARG A 16 3.13 -9.18 3.87
CA ARG A 16 2.56 -10.31 3.10
C ARG A 16 1.55 -9.84 2.05
N LEU A 17 0.67 -8.88 2.38
CA LEU A 17 -0.21 -8.27 1.38
C LEU A 17 0.57 -7.50 0.31
N ALA A 18 1.64 -6.77 0.69
CA ALA A 18 2.49 -6.06 -0.26
C ALA A 18 3.13 -7.00 -1.29
N LEU A 19 3.59 -8.19 -0.84
CA LEU A 19 4.13 -9.22 -1.72
C LEU A 19 3.07 -9.76 -2.69
N ALA A 20 1.85 -10.02 -2.22
CA ALA A 20 0.76 -10.47 -3.09
C ALA A 20 0.34 -9.38 -4.11
N VAL A 21 0.35 -8.10 -3.72
CA VAL A 21 0.17 -6.99 -4.67
C VAL A 21 1.29 -7.01 -5.72
N ALA A 22 2.55 -7.21 -5.31
CA ALA A 22 3.70 -7.29 -6.22
C ALA A 22 3.58 -8.46 -7.21
N GLU A 23 3.13 -9.63 -6.75
CA GLU A 23 2.82 -10.78 -7.62
C GLU A 23 1.78 -10.40 -8.69
N GLY A 24 0.71 -9.68 -8.30
CA GLY A 24 -0.33 -9.22 -9.21
C GLY A 24 0.21 -8.22 -10.25
N VAL A 25 1.08 -7.31 -9.84
CA VAL A 25 1.77 -6.35 -10.73
C VAL A 25 2.61 -7.11 -11.77
N THR A 26 3.43 -8.05 -11.31
CA THR A 26 4.31 -8.85 -12.18
C THR A 26 3.51 -9.71 -13.15
N ALA A 27 2.43 -10.35 -12.68
CA ALA A 27 1.54 -11.15 -13.52
C ALA A 27 0.85 -10.34 -14.63
N ALA A 28 0.67 -9.02 -14.41
CA ALA A 28 0.16 -8.09 -15.41
C ALA A 28 1.26 -7.48 -16.32
N GLY A 29 2.51 -7.93 -16.21
CA GLY A 29 3.65 -7.45 -16.99
C GLY A 29 4.19 -6.09 -16.53
N GLY A 30 3.92 -5.70 -15.28
CA GLY A 30 4.55 -4.55 -14.62
C GLY A 30 5.79 -4.94 -13.83
N GLU A 31 6.59 -3.95 -13.47
CA GLU A 31 7.69 -4.07 -12.52
C GLU A 31 7.22 -3.63 -11.14
N ALA A 32 7.26 -4.53 -10.17
CA ALA A 32 6.89 -4.22 -8.79
C ALA A 32 8.11 -3.69 -8.02
N VAL A 33 8.02 -2.47 -7.52
CA VAL A 33 9.09 -1.80 -6.76
C VAL A 33 8.64 -1.62 -5.32
N LEU A 34 9.10 -2.50 -4.43
CA LEU A 34 8.76 -2.43 -3.01
C LEU A 34 9.58 -1.36 -2.30
N ARG A 35 8.91 -0.56 -1.45
CA ARG A 35 9.53 0.43 -0.57
C ARG A 35 8.91 0.36 0.81
N LYS A 36 9.74 0.12 1.83
CA LYS A 36 9.23 0.13 3.20
C LYS A 36 9.22 1.54 3.77
N VAL A 37 8.25 1.78 4.64
CA VAL A 37 8.28 2.91 5.58
C VAL A 37 8.91 2.39 6.87
N PRO A 38 10.05 2.94 7.32
CA PRO A 38 10.73 2.47 8.51
C PRO A 38 9.84 2.46 9.76
N ASP A 39 10.08 1.51 10.64
CA ASP A 39 9.47 1.51 11.97
C ASP A 39 10.16 2.59 12.82
N ALA A 40 9.37 3.54 13.32
CA ALA A 40 9.87 4.66 14.12
C ALA A 40 10.14 4.28 15.59
N ALA A 41 9.85 3.06 16.01
CA ALA A 41 10.07 2.64 17.38
C ALA A 41 11.57 2.49 17.69
N PRO A 42 11.97 2.78 18.93
CA PRO A 42 13.32 2.52 19.40
C PRO A 42 13.68 1.02 19.29
N PRO A 43 14.96 0.68 19.03
CA PRO A 43 15.41 -0.70 18.87
C PRO A 43 15.00 -1.64 20.01
N GLU A 44 15.05 -1.16 21.24
CA GLU A 44 14.65 -1.93 22.43
C GLU A 44 13.16 -2.28 22.45
N VAL A 45 12.31 -1.51 21.81
CA VAL A 45 10.87 -1.79 21.65
C VAL A 45 10.65 -2.84 20.56
N ILE A 46 11.43 -2.76 19.48
CA ILE A 46 11.38 -3.76 18.38
C ILE A 46 11.84 -5.12 18.91
N GLU A 47 12.93 -5.18 19.67
CA GLU A 47 13.50 -6.42 20.19
C GLU A 47 12.61 -7.13 21.22
N ARG A 48 11.74 -6.42 21.94
CA ARG A 48 10.81 -7.02 22.94
C ARG A 48 9.70 -7.86 22.32
N ASN A 49 9.36 -7.65 21.06
CA ASN A 49 8.30 -8.38 20.36
C ASN A 49 8.90 -9.27 19.28
N GLU A 50 8.76 -10.59 19.43
CA GLU A 50 9.35 -11.59 18.53
C GLU A 50 8.91 -11.38 17.06
N ARG A 51 7.61 -11.22 16.81
CA ARG A 51 7.08 -11.02 15.45
C ARG A 51 7.59 -9.72 14.83
N ARG A 52 7.70 -8.63 15.62
CA ARG A 52 8.22 -7.34 15.17
C ARG A 52 9.70 -7.44 14.81
N ARG A 53 10.49 -8.10 15.66
CA ARG A 53 11.91 -8.37 15.44
C ARG A 53 12.15 -9.18 14.17
N GLN A 54 11.38 -10.27 13.97
CA GLN A 54 11.45 -11.09 12.75
C GLN A 54 11.11 -10.26 11.50
N THR A 55 10.03 -9.47 11.55
CA THR A 55 9.63 -8.58 10.45
C THR A 55 10.71 -7.55 10.15
N TYR A 56 11.29 -6.93 11.18
CA TYR A 56 12.37 -5.98 11.01
C TYR A 56 13.56 -6.59 10.25
N ARG A 57 13.95 -7.82 10.61
CA ARG A 57 15.02 -8.56 9.91
C ARG A 57 14.66 -8.91 8.47
N GLN A 58 13.44 -9.39 8.23
CA GLN A 58 12.96 -9.71 6.87
C GLN A 58 12.90 -8.50 5.94
N LEU A 59 12.70 -7.31 6.50
CA LEU A 59 12.60 -6.09 5.72
C LEU A 59 13.93 -5.36 5.53
N GLN A 60 15.06 -5.88 6.05
CA GLN A 60 16.35 -5.18 5.95
C GLN A 60 16.76 -4.92 4.49
N ASP A 61 16.49 -5.88 3.59
CA ASP A 61 16.84 -5.77 2.17
C ASP A 61 15.83 -4.97 1.34
N VAL A 62 14.68 -4.60 1.92
CA VAL A 62 13.70 -3.73 1.25
C VAL A 62 14.12 -2.28 1.46
N PRO A 63 14.40 -1.50 0.40
CA PRO A 63 14.82 -0.11 0.55
C PRO A 63 13.75 0.76 1.23
N ASP A 64 14.20 1.74 2.02
CA ASP A 64 13.33 2.75 2.59
C ASP A 64 12.77 3.66 1.50
N VAL A 65 11.49 4.04 1.63
CA VAL A 65 10.86 4.98 0.71
C VAL A 65 11.55 6.34 0.73
N GLN A 66 11.92 6.80 -0.46
CA GLN A 66 12.40 8.16 -0.67
C GLN A 66 11.32 8.95 -1.41
N VAL A 67 10.75 9.99 -0.79
CA VAL A 67 9.66 10.77 -1.39
C VAL A 67 10.03 11.31 -2.77
N ARG A 68 11.31 11.66 -3.00
CA ARG A 68 11.81 12.18 -4.28
C ARG A 68 11.73 11.16 -5.44
N GLU A 69 11.63 9.87 -5.16
CA GLU A 69 11.54 8.83 -6.20
C GLU A 69 10.10 8.54 -6.67
N LEU A 70 9.07 8.91 -5.87
CA LEU A 70 7.68 8.62 -6.17
C LEU A 70 7.20 9.11 -7.55
N PRO A 71 7.66 10.26 -8.07
CA PRO A 71 7.30 10.69 -9.43
C PRO A 71 7.81 9.79 -10.57
N GLN A 72 8.75 8.87 -10.28
CA GLN A 72 9.25 7.91 -11.27
C GLN A 72 8.29 6.73 -11.47
N ALA A 73 7.32 6.55 -10.55
CA ALA A 73 6.35 5.48 -10.61
C ALA A 73 5.27 5.76 -11.66
N ASP A 74 4.88 4.75 -12.43
CA ASP A 74 3.70 4.80 -13.29
C ASP A 74 2.39 4.61 -12.51
N GLY A 75 2.48 4.06 -11.30
CA GLY A 75 1.39 3.92 -10.34
C GLY A 75 1.92 3.68 -8.93
N LEU A 76 1.12 4.00 -7.93
CA LEU A 76 1.49 3.94 -6.52
C LEU A 76 0.50 3.07 -5.74
N VAL A 77 1.00 2.19 -4.87
CA VAL A 77 0.16 1.42 -3.95
C VAL A 77 0.63 1.71 -2.53
N PHE A 78 -0.30 2.15 -1.66
CA PHE A 78 0.01 2.47 -0.28
C PHE A 78 -0.59 1.45 0.68
N GLY A 79 0.24 0.91 1.57
CA GLY A 79 -0.14 -0.11 2.53
C GLY A 79 0.16 0.26 3.97
N SER A 80 -0.81 0.02 4.87
CA SER A 80 -0.68 0.36 6.29
C SER A 80 -1.29 -0.69 7.20
N PRO A 81 -0.71 -0.96 8.38
CA PRO A 81 -1.50 -1.53 9.46
C PRO A 81 -2.53 -0.50 9.94
N VAL A 82 -3.66 -1.00 10.46
CA VAL A 82 -4.71 -0.15 11.05
C VAL A 82 -4.31 0.21 12.47
N HIS A 83 -4.23 1.50 12.76
CA HIS A 83 -4.04 2.03 14.09
C HIS A 83 -5.23 2.91 14.48
N PHE A 84 -6.07 2.42 15.41
CA PHE A 84 -7.26 3.15 15.91
C PHE A 84 -8.18 3.66 14.79
N GLY A 85 -8.46 2.81 13.78
CA GLY A 85 -9.32 3.16 12.64
C GLY A 85 -8.65 4.09 11.62
N ASN A 86 -7.33 4.28 11.67
CA ASN A 86 -6.59 5.16 10.78
C ASN A 86 -5.35 4.44 10.21
N MET A 87 -4.71 5.04 9.20
CA MET A 87 -3.38 4.61 8.79
C MET A 87 -2.36 4.79 9.93
N ALA A 88 -1.29 4.02 9.93
CA ALA A 88 -0.18 4.19 10.86
C ALA A 88 0.47 5.57 10.70
N ALA A 89 0.91 6.15 11.81
CA ALA A 89 1.58 7.45 11.83
C ALA A 89 2.82 7.48 10.91
N GLU A 90 3.53 6.38 10.80
CA GLU A 90 4.70 6.23 9.95
C GLU A 90 4.36 6.46 8.47
N LEU A 91 3.24 5.89 7.98
CA LEU A 91 2.78 6.14 6.60
C LEU A 91 2.26 7.57 6.44
N LYS A 92 1.53 8.10 7.44
CA LYS A 92 1.05 9.49 7.41
C LYS A 92 2.21 10.49 7.28
N GLN A 93 3.35 10.25 7.95
CA GLN A 93 4.55 11.06 7.80
C GLN A 93 5.10 11.04 6.36
N VAL A 94 4.95 9.94 5.63
CA VAL A 94 5.34 9.91 4.20
C VAL A 94 4.47 10.88 3.41
N PHE A 95 3.15 10.84 3.58
CA PHE A 95 2.23 11.80 2.94
C PHE A 95 2.55 13.25 3.32
N ASP A 96 2.86 13.53 4.58
CA ASP A 96 3.19 14.89 5.03
C ASP A 96 4.48 15.42 4.38
N ARG A 97 5.46 14.53 4.15
CA ARG A 97 6.70 14.90 3.45
C ARG A 97 6.54 15.08 1.93
N MET A 98 5.41 14.66 1.35
CA MET A 98 5.15 14.82 -0.08
C MET A 98 4.74 16.26 -0.47
N GLY A 99 4.66 17.23 0.44
CA GLY A 99 4.27 18.61 0.14
C GLY A 99 5.02 19.26 -1.02
N GLY A 100 6.34 18.98 -1.16
CA GLY A 100 7.12 19.45 -2.30
C GLY A 100 6.70 18.85 -3.65
N LEU A 101 6.18 17.63 -3.67
CA LEU A 101 5.64 17.00 -4.87
C LEU A 101 4.27 17.60 -5.22
N TRP A 102 3.48 17.92 -4.20
CA TRP A 102 2.19 18.58 -4.39
C TRP A 102 2.34 19.95 -5.07
N VAL A 103 3.26 20.79 -4.59
CA VAL A 103 3.56 22.09 -5.21
C VAL A 103 3.97 21.94 -6.69
N LYS A 104 4.73 20.90 -7.00
CA LYS A 104 5.20 20.61 -8.37
C LYS A 104 4.17 19.87 -9.23
N ARG A 105 3.00 19.50 -8.69
CA ARG A 105 1.98 18.68 -9.36
C ARG A 105 2.54 17.35 -9.89
N ALA A 106 3.56 16.80 -9.23
CA ALA A 106 4.38 15.71 -9.75
C ALA A 106 3.66 14.35 -9.84
N LEU A 107 2.50 14.19 -9.18
CA LEU A 107 1.71 12.96 -9.12
C LEU A 107 0.31 13.10 -9.75
N VAL A 108 0.01 14.24 -10.37
CA VAL A 108 -1.29 14.45 -11.04
C VAL A 108 -1.48 13.40 -12.14
N GLY A 109 -2.68 12.80 -12.18
CA GLY A 109 -3.04 11.76 -13.15
C GLY A 109 -2.46 10.36 -12.85
N ARG A 110 -1.56 10.20 -11.88
CA ARG A 110 -1.01 8.87 -11.52
C ARG A 110 -2.06 8.02 -10.80
N PRO A 111 -2.28 6.75 -11.19
CA PRO A 111 -3.15 5.86 -10.46
C PRO A 111 -2.56 5.51 -9.09
N ALA A 112 -3.44 5.44 -8.08
CA ALA A 112 -3.07 5.04 -6.73
C ALA A 112 -4.06 4.02 -6.16
N ALA A 113 -3.56 3.00 -5.46
CA ALA A 113 -4.36 1.97 -4.81
C ALA A 113 -3.96 1.80 -3.35
N LEU A 114 -4.81 1.14 -2.57
CA LEU A 114 -4.69 1.05 -1.12
C LEU A 114 -4.81 -0.39 -0.63
N PHE A 115 -4.11 -0.70 0.47
CA PHE A 115 -4.35 -1.91 1.24
C PHE A 115 -4.06 -1.71 2.72
N CYS A 116 -4.69 -2.51 3.58
CA CYS A 116 -4.41 -2.46 5.00
C CYS A 116 -4.57 -3.81 5.70
N THR A 117 -3.96 -3.93 6.89
CA THR A 117 -4.11 -5.08 7.77
C THR A 117 -4.43 -4.65 9.19
N ASN A 118 -5.12 -5.50 9.93
CA ASN A 118 -5.47 -5.27 11.31
C ASN A 118 -5.41 -6.56 12.14
N GLU A 119 -5.56 -6.44 13.46
CA GLU A 119 -5.51 -7.60 14.36
C GLU A 119 -6.90 -8.11 14.78
N THR A 120 -7.94 -7.27 14.74
CA THR A 120 -9.29 -7.63 15.17
C THR A 120 -10.32 -7.35 14.09
N LEU A 121 -11.39 -8.14 14.03
CA LEU A 121 -12.37 -8.10 12.94
C LEU A 121 -13.00 -6.72 12.71
N HIS A 122 -13.31 -5.99 13.79
CA HIS A 122 -14.05 -4.72 13.76
C HIS A 122 -13.20 -3.50 14.16
N CYS A 123 -11.92 -3.47 13.83
CA CYS A 123 -11.03 -2.35 14.23
C CYS A 123 -10.89 -1.23 13.18
N GLY A 124 -11.80 -1.14 12.22
CA GLY A 124 -11.86 0.00 11.29
C GLY A 124 -10.95 -0.12 10.06
N LYS A 125 -10.88 -1.30 9.43
CA LYS A 125 -10.14 -1.49 8.17
C LYS A 125 -10.54 -0.47 7.10
N GLU A 126 -11.85 -0.35 6.85
CA GLU A 126 -12.35 0.58 5.84
C GLU A 126 -12.11 2.03 6.22
N ALA A 127 -12.27 2.38 7.51
CA ALA A 127 -11.93 3.71 7.99
C ALA A 127 -10.46 4.06 7.75
N ALA A 128 -9.55 3.09 7.96
CA ALA A 128 -8.13 3.27 7.67
C ALA A 128 -7.86 3.44 6.16
N LEU A 129 -8.52 2.68 5.29
CA LEU A 129 -8.44 2.89 3.84
C LEU A 129 -8.97 4.28 3.46
N LEU A 130 -10.12 4.67 3.99
CA LEU A 130 -10.69 6.00 3.77
C LEU A 130 -9.78 7.13 4.26
N SER A 131 -9.02 6.92 5.34
CA SER A 131 -8.07 7.92 5.84
C SER A 131 -6.91 8.21 4.88
N MET A 132 -6.57 7.26 3.99
CA MET A 132 -5.53 7.43 2.98
C MET A 132 -6.02 8.11 1.69
N ILE A 133 -7.33 8.18 1.46
CA ILE A 133 -7.90 8.76 0.23
C ILE A 133 -7.67 10.28 0.12
N PRO A 134 -7.91 11.11 1.15
CA PRO A 134 -7.72 12.55 1.04
C PRO A 134 -6.33 12.98 0.56
N PRO A 135 -5.21 12.45 1.09
CA PRO A 135 -3.89 12.81 0.57
C PRO A 135 -3.67 12.35 -0.88
N ILE A 136 -4.24 11.22 -1.31
CA ILE A 136 -4.16 10.77 -2.70
C ILE A 136 -4.86 11.76 -3.61
N LEU A 137 -6.10 12.15 -3.30
CA LEU A 137 -6.87 13.10 -4.09
C LEU A 137 -6.25 14.51 -4.07
N ALA A 138 -5.69 14.95 -2.93
CA ALA A 138 -5.00 16.23 -2.83
C ALA A 138 -3.79 16.32 -3.78
N HIS A 139 -3.11 15.21 -4.06
CA HIS A 139 -2.03 15.13 -5.04
C HIS A 139 -2.50 14.99 -6.49
N GLY A 140 -3.82 14.98 -6.75
CA GLY A 140 -4.39 14.79 -8.09
C GLY A 140 -4.25 13.37 -8.63
N MET A 141 -3.94 12.39 -7.76
CA MET A 141 -3.87 10.98 -8.17
C MET A 141 -5.28 10.40 -8.40
N ILE A 142 -5.35 9.37 -9.23
CA ILE A 142 -6.59 8.66 -9.59
C ILE A 142 -6.73 7.43 -8.69
N LEU A 143 -7.72 7.40 -7.81
CA LEU A 143 -7.94 6.27 -6.92
C LEU A 143 -8.43 5.03 -7.68
N VAL A 144 -7.75 3.91 -7.48
CA VAL A 144 -8.07 2.60 -8.06
C VAL A 144 -8.49 1.64 -6.94
N GLY A 145 -9.77 1.34 -6.89
CA GLY A 145 -10.35 0.36 -5.97
C GLY A 145 -10.41 -1.05 -6.54
N VAL A 146 -11.00 -1.97 -5.78
CA VAL A 146 -11.24 -3.36 -6.19
C VAL A 146 -12.71 -3.51 -6.62
N PRO A 147 -13.00 -3.96 -7.85
CA PRO A 147 -14.39 -4.07 -8.33
C PRO A 147 -15.11 -5.27 -7.70
N ALA A 148 -16.45 -5.21 -7.69
CA ALA A 148 -17.29 -6.30 -7.19
C ALA A 148 -17.11 -7.63 -7.95
N SER A 149 -16.57 -7.58 -9.16
CA SER A 149 -16.26 -8.77 -9.97
C SER A 149 -14.94 -9.45 -9.60
N ALA A 150 -14.16 -8.89 -8.67
CA ALA A 150 -12.91 -9.51 -8.23
C ALA A 150 -13.21 -10.76 -7.39
N GLU A 151 -12.50 -11.85 -7.67
CA GLU A 151 -12.62 -13.08 -6.91
C GLU A 151 -12.37 -12.86 -5.42
N GLY A 152 -13.28 -13.34 -4.58
CA GLY A 152 -13.18 -13.28 -3.12
C GLY A 152 -13.43 -11.92 -2.49
N ILE A 153 -13.79 -10.89 -3.25
CA ILE A 153 -13.98 -9.52 -2.75
C ILE A 153 -15.07 -9.43 -1.66
N ASP A 154 -16.15 -10.19 -1.81
CA ASP A 154 -17.30 -10.22 -0.93
C ASP A 154 -16.97 -10.73 0.49
N ARG A 155 -15.98 -11.57 0.62
CA ARG A 155 -15.57 -12.20 1.89
C ARG A 155 -14.22 -11.72 2.41
N TYR A 156 -13.26 -11.46 1.51
CA TYR A 156 -11.85 -11.26 1.87
C TYR A 156 -11.32 -9.87 1.55
N GLY A 157 -12.12 -8.98 0.99
CA GLY A 157 -11.67 -7.67 0.54
C GLY A 157 -12.57 -6.51 0.94
N SER A 158 -12.28 -5.36 0.38
CA SER A 158 -13.08 -4.15 0.42
C SER A 158 -12.98 -3.45 -0.93
N TYR A 159 -14.04 -2.77 -1.37
CA TYR A 159 -14.03 -2.00 -2.62
C TYR A 159 -13.00 -0.85 -2.59
N TYR A 160 -12.61 -0.41 -1.41
CA TYR A 160 -11.60 0.64 -1.24
C TYR A 160 -10.15 0.12 -1.36
N GLY A 161 -9.94 -1.21 -1.26
CA GLY A 161 -8.61 -1.80 -1.35
C GLY A 161 -8.52 -3.22 -0.79
N ALA A 162 -7.35 -3.83 -0.85
CA ALA A 162 -7.14 -5.14 -0.26
C ALA A 162 -7.00 -5.03 1.26
N VAL A 163 -7.63 -5.98 1.98
CA VAL A 163 -7.61 -5.99 3.46
C VAL A 163 -7.33 -7.40 3.99
N ALA A 164 -6.77 -7.49 5.20
CA ALA A 164 -6.71 -8.73 5.94
C ALA A 164 -6.86 -8.48 7.44
N THR A 165 -7.43 -9.45 8.17
CA THR A 165 -7.47 -9.46 9.63
C THR A 165 -6.51 -10.53 10.13
N ASN A 166 -5.61 -10.18 11.04
CA ASN A 166 -4.52 -11.04 11.47
C ASN A 166 -3.61 -11.47 10.31
N GLU A 167 -3.18 -12.71 10.32
CA GLU A 167 -2.40 -13.28 9.25
C GLU A 167 -3.26 -13.40 7.98
N PRO A 168 -2.82 -12.86 6.83
CA PRO A 168 -3.59 -12.93 5.60
C PRO A 168 -3.85 -14.40 5.17
N GLU A 169 -5.11 -14.72 4.96
CA GLU A 169 -5.55 -15.97 4.35
C GLU A 169 -5.38 -15.91 2.83
N GLU A 170 -5.43 -17.07 2.16
CA GLU A 170 -5.29 -17.13 0.69
C GLU A 170 -6.32 -16.22 -0.03
N GLY A 171 -7.56 -16.15 0.45
CA GLY A 171 -8.57 -15.27 -0.13
C GLY A 171 -8.19 -13.77 -0.07
N ASN A 172 -7.54 -13.32 1.02
CA ASN A 172 -7.01 -11.94 1.11
C ASN A 172 -5.87 -11.72 0.09
N LEU A 173 -4.99 -12.73 -0.09
CA LEU A 173 -3.89 -12.67 -1.05
C LEU A 173 -4.40 -12.65 -2.50
N VAL A 174 -5.47 -13.40 -2.81
CA VAL A 174 -6.15 -13.35 -4.13
C VAL A 174 -6.64 -11.94 -4.42
N VAL A 175 -7.33 -11.28 -3.48
CA VAL A 175 -7.79 -9.88 -3.64
C VAL A 175 -6.61 -8.93 -3.80
N ALA A 176 -5.52 -9.12 -3.05
CA ALA A 176 -4.32 -8.30 -3.15
C ALA A 176 -3.63 -8.45 -4.52
N ARG A 177 -3.51 -9.68 -5.05
CA ARG A 177 -3.03 -9.93 -6.43
C ARG A 177 -3.92 -9.26 -7.46
N HIS A 178 -5.24 -9.32 -7.27
CA HIS A 178 -6.18 -8.63 -8.17
C HIS A 178 -5.95 -7.11 -8.16
N LEU A 179 -5.75 -6.50 -6.98
CA LEU A 179 -5.43 -5.08 -6.86
C LEU A 179 -4.14 -4.72 -7.61
N GLY A 180 -3.08 -5.52 -7.46
CA GLY A 180 -1.81 -5.33 -8.16
C GLY A 180 -1.94 -5.41 -9.68
N ARG A 181 -2.70 -6.40 -10.19
CA ARG A 181 -3.01 -6.52 -11.62
C ARG A 181 -3.77 -5.30 -12.10
N ARG A 182 -4.85 -4.92 -11.38
CA ARG A 182 -5.72 -3.83 -11.78
C ARG A 182 -5.00 -2.48 -11.86
N ILE A 183 -4.19 -2.12 -10.86
CA ILE A 183 -3.45 -0.84 -10.92
C ILE A 183 -2.48 -0.82 -12.09
N THR A 184 -1.83 -1.94 -12.39
CA THR A 184 -0.94 -2.08 -13.55
C THR A 184 -1.68 -1.87 -14.86
N GLU A 185 -2.87 -2.47 -15.03
CA GLU A 185 -3.71 -2.28 -16.21
C GLU A 185 -4.20 -0.85 -16.35
N VAL A 186 -4.61 -0.20 -15.24
CA VAL A 186 -5.02 1.21 -15.23
C VAL A 186 -3.83 2.11 -15.58
N ALA A 187 -2.66 1.90 -15.00
CA ALA A 187 -1.45 2.66 -15.30
C ALA A 187 -1.09 2.58 -16.79
N ARG A 188 -1.20 1.37 -17.38
CA ARG A 188 -0.95 1.18 -18.82
C ARG A 188 -1.92 1.98 -19.70
N ARG A 189 -3.20 2.03 -19.33
CA ARG A 189 -4.23 2.78 -20.09
C ARG A 189 -4.09 4.29 -19.92
N LEU A 190 -3.50 4.75 -18.83
CA LEU A 190 -3.28 6.16 -18.53
C LEU A 190 -1.88 6.64 -18.95
N GLY A 191 -1.05 5.76 -19.53
CA GLY A 191 0.38 6.02 -19.79
C GLY A 191 0.70 7.28 -20.61
N ASP A 192 -0.28 7.81 -21.35
CA ASP A 192 -0.17 9.03 -22.13
C ASP A 192 -0.89 10.23 -21.47
N PHE A 193 -1.37 10.08 -20.22
CA PHE A 193 -2.06 11.13 -19.50
C PHE A 193 -1.04 12.07 -18.83
N HIS A 194 -0.54 13.02 -19.61
CA HIS A 194 0.31 14.12 -19.14
C HIS A 194 -0.48 15.43 -19.24
N GLU A 195 -0.78 16.05 -18.09
CA GLU A 195 -1.15 17.48 -18.04
C GLU A 195 0.09 18.37 -18.04
#